data_976884843af32bce22cb22558e3955eb
#
_entry.id   976884843af32bce22cb22558e3955eb
#
_cell.length_a   1.000
_cell.length_b   1.000
_cell.length_c   1.000
_cell.angle_alpha   90.00
_cell.angle_beta   90.00
_cell.angle_gamma   90.00
#
_symmetry.space_group_name_H-M   'P 1'
#
loop_
_entity.id
_entity.type
_entity.pdbx_description
1 polymer ?
#
loop_
_entity_poly.entity_id
_entity_poly.type
_entity_poly.pdbx_seq_one_letter_code
_entity_poly.pdbx_strand_id
1 'polypeptide(L)'
;MPVRDTVVMVYPKAGGASGPIRFGWKNEMAQSNIAFTPGTLIVPAGSAVRFPNLDKVRHSIYSFSKAAKVDIQLYGRDETRTHTFSVPGSVSLGCKIHDQMRGYIRVVDTPYAAKTDQNGQVKIAQLPGGAATVRLWHPALRTRTGEHEEAVTLAAGQAVARSITVALRPVK
;
A
#
# COMPACT_ATOMS: atom_id res chain seq x y z
N MET A 1 -7.51 -9.81 -17.24
CA MET A 1 -8.11 -10.12 -15.93
C MET A 1 -8.01 -8.89 -15.03
N PRO A 2 -9.05 -8.54 -14.24
CA PRO A 2 -8.95 -7.49 -13.23
C PRO A 2 -7.84 -7.79 -12.20
N VAL A 3 -7.11 -6.78 -11.78
CA VAL A 3 -6.07 -6.90 -10.75
C VAL A 3 -6.51 -6.12 -9.51
N ARG A 4 -6.87 -6.84 -8.46
CA ARG A 4 -7.25 -6.27 -7.17
C ARG A 4 -6.01 -5.87 -6.35
N ASP A 5 -6.21 -5.06 -5.32
CA ASP A 5 -5.17 -4.63 -4.37
C ASP A 5 -3.96 -3.93 -5.01
N THR A 6 -4.08 -3.49 -6.27
CA THR A 6 -3.08 -2.62 -6.88
C THR A 6 -3.16 -1.25 -6.24
N VAL A 7 -2.06 -0.76 -5.70
CA VAL A 7 -1.97 0.61 -5.20
C VAL A 7 -1.78 1.55 -6.39
N VAL A 8 -2.69 2.49 -6.53
CA VAL A 8 -2.67 3.55 -7.55
C VAL A 8 -2.36 4.87 -6.85
N MET A 9 -1.34 5.55 -7.31
CA MET A 9 -0.88 6.84 -6.78
C MET A 9 -0.85 7.86 -7.91
N VAL A 10 -1.37 9.06 -7.67
CA VAL A 10 -1.34 10.15 -8.65
C VAL A 10 -0.49 11.29 -8.12
N TYR A 11 0.37 11.80 -8.98
CA TYR A 11 1.29 12.90 -8.71
C TYR A 11 1.01 14.05 -9.71
N PRO A 12 0.13 15.00 -9.38
CA PRO A 12 -0.11 16.17 -10.23
C PRO A 12 1.12 17.05 -10.32
N LYS A 13 1.48 17.51 -11.54
CA LYS A 13 2.62 18.42 -11.74
C LYS A 13 2.38 19.82 -11.17
N ALA A 14 1.13 20.27 -11.16
CA ALA A 14 0.74 21.54 -10.58
C ALA A 14 0.78 21.57 -9.03
N GLY A 15 1.23 20.48 -8.40
CA GLY A 15 1.12 20.27 -6.96
C GLY A 15 -0.26 19.75 -6.59
N GLY A 16 -0.41 19.33 -5.36
CA GLY A 16 -1.64 18.76 -4.83
C GLY A 16 -2.12 19.49 -3.58
N ALA A 17 -3.04 18.87 -2.86
CA ALA A 17 -3.52 19.37 -1.58
C ALA A 17 -2.36 19.59 -0.62
N SER A 18 -2.33 20.76 0.02
CA SER A 18 -1.37 21.09 1.06
C SER A 18 -1.82 20.53 2.41
N GLY A 19 -0.86 20.26 3.29
CA GLY A 19 -1.10 19.79 4.65
C GLY A 19 -0.86 18.29 4.83
N PRO A 20 -1.16 17.75 6.03
CA PRO A 20 -0.90 16.36 6.34
C PRO A 20 -1.80 15.43 5.54
N ILE A 21 -1.19 14.40 4.96
CA ILE A 21 -1.92 13.37 4.21
C ILE A 21 -2.73 12.53 5.20
N ARG A 22 -4.03 12.36 4.91
CA ARG A 22 -4.95 11.54 5.69
C ARG A 22 -5.81 10.70 4.75
N PHE A 23 -5.99 9.44 5.11
CA PHE A 23 -6.89 8.52 4.41
C PHE A 23 -8.10 8.18 5.30
N GLY A 24 -9.19 7.71 4.69
CA GLY A 24 -10.41 7.33 5.40
C GLY A 24 -10.33 5.99 6.14
N TRP A 25 -9.20 5.29 6.10
CA TRP A 25 -8.96 4.03 6.81
C TRP A 25 -7.95 4.21 7.96
N LYS A 26 -7.91 3.24 8.86
CA LYS A 26 -6.97 3.23 9.98
C LYS A 26 -5.58 2.79 9.53
N ASN A 27 -4.54 3.36 10.13
CA ASN A 27 -3.17 2.87 10.01
C ASN A 27 -2.98 1.63 10.89
N GLU A 28 -3.64 0.54 10.52
CA GLU A 28 -3.66 -0.70 11.27
C GLU A 28 -3.64 -1.91 10.33
N MET A 29 -2.79 -2.87 10.64
CA MET A 29 -2.71 -4.15 9.96
C MET A 29 -2.71 -5.26 11.03
N ALA A 30 -3.85 -5.89 11.21
CA ALA A 30 -4.02 -6.95 12.20
C ALA A 30 -3.38 -8.27 11.73
N GLN A 31 -3.08 -9.13 12.68
CA GLN A 31 -2.74 -10.54 12.44
C GLN A 31 -3.94 -11.37 12.84
N SER A 32 -4.57 -12.00 11.86
CA SER A 32 -5.80 -12.78 12.03
C SER A 32 -5.84 -13.92 11.03
N ASN A 33 -6.22 -15.12 11.49
CA ASN A 33 -6.22 -16.35 10.69
C ASN A 33 -4.87 -16.65 10.02
N ILE A 34 -3.77 -16.40 10.76
CA ILE A 34 -2.39 -16.58 10.28
C ILE A 34 -2.14 -15.78 8.99
N ALA A 35 -2.68 -14.56 8.93
CA ALA A 35 -2.53 -13.64 7.83
C ALA A 35 -2.44 -12.20 8.32
N PHE A 36 -1.80 -11.33 7.54
CA PHE A 36 -1.90 -9.89 7.73
C PHE A 36 -3.20 -9.38 7.10
N THR A 37 -3.98 -8.59 7.85
CA THR A 37 -5.27 -8.07 7.42
C THR A 37 -5.37 -6.57 7.69
N PRO A 38 -5.50 -5.72 6.65
CA PRO A 38 -5.51 -6.06 5.22
C PRO A 38 -4.15 -6.59 4.75
N GLY A 39 -4.12 -7.37 3.67
CA GLY A 39 -2.88 -7.89 3.07
C GLY A 39 -1.99 -6.78 2.48
N THR A 40 -2.58 -5.69 2.02
CA THR A 40 -1.89 -4.46 1.58
C THR A 40 -2.52 -3.24 2.25
N LEU A 41 -1.71 -2.42 2.90
CA LEU A 41 -2.11 -1.17 3.56
C LEU A 41 -1.35 0.01 2.95
N ILE A 42 -2.06 1.09 2.62
CA ILE A 42 -1.48 2.37 2.23
C ILE A 42 -1.41 3.26 3.46
N VAL A 43 -0.24 3.86 3.71
CA VAL A 43 -0.04 4.82 4.80
C VAL A 43 0.76 6.03 4.33
N PRO A 44 0.48 7.23 4.84
CA PRO A 44 1.33 8.39 4.62
C PRO A 44 2.73 8.19 5.22
N ALA A 45 3.76 8.75 4.60
CA ALA A 45 5.10 8.80 5.18
C ALA A 45 5.06 9.47 6.57
N GLY A 46 5.77 8.89 7.53
CA GLY A 46 5.77 9.33 8.93
C GLY A 46 4.66 8.70 9.79
N SER A 47 3.83 7.83 9.23
CA SER A 47 2.74 7.19 9.98
C SER A 47 3.22 6.08 10.90
N ALA A 48 2.69 6.07 12.11
CA ALA A 48 2.74 4.91 12.98
C ALA A 48 1.63 3.92 12.59
N VAL A 49 2.00 2.68 12.36
CA VAL A 49 1.07 1.58 12.05
C VAL A 49 0.98 0.64 13.23
N ARG A 50 -0.24 0.31 13.62
CA ARG A 50 -0.53 -0.64 14.69
C ARG A 50 -0.69 -2.04 14.11
N PHE A 51 -0.18 -3.02 14.83
CA PHE A 51 -0.24 -4.44 14.49
C PHE A 51 -0.84 -5.23 15.66
N PRO A 52 -2.17 -5.25 15.82
CA PRO A 52 -2.80 -6.09 16.84
C PRO A 52 -2.74 -7.57 16.44
N ASN A 53 -2.41 -8.45 17.39
CA ASN A 53 -2.50 -9.89 17.20
C ASN A 53 -3.86 -10.39 17.70
N LEU A 54 -4.72 -10.80 16.79
CA LEU A 54 -6.06 -11.32 17.06
C LEU A 54 -6.10 -12.87 17.07
N ASP A 55 -4.98 -13.51 16.73
CA ASP A 55 -4.86 -14.96 16.71
C ASP A 55 -4.55 -15.54 18.10
N LYS A 56 -4.88 -16.80 18.31
CA LYS A 56 -4.51 -17.56 19.52
C LYS A 56 -3.01 -17.92 19.56
N VAL A 57 -2.33 -17.84 18.42
CA VAL A 57 -0.90 -18.12 18.28
C VAL A 57 -0.10 -16.82 18.33
N ARG A 58 1.19 -16.94 18.67
CA ARG A 58 2.12 -15.80 18.67
C ARG A 58 2.58 -15.51 17.26
N HIS A 59 2.84 -14.23 16.98
CA HIS A 59 3.42 -13.77 15.73
C HIS A 59 4.58 -12.83 15.98
N SER A 60 5.48 -12.76 15.01
CA SER A 60 6.51 -11.72 14.89
C SER A 60 6.28 -10.93 13.60
N ILE A 61 6.98 -9.82 13.43
CA ILE A 61 6.94 -9.07 12.17
C ILE A 61 8.37 -8.69 11.79
N TYR A 62 8.77 -9.02 10.56
CA TYR A 62 10.07 -8.59 10.05
C TYR A 62 9.96 -8.01 8.64
N SER A 63 10.90 -7.15 8.29
CA SER A 63 11.12 -6.66 6.93
C SER A 63 12.59 -6.35 6.69
N PHE A 64 13.07 -6.67 5.50
CA PHE A 64 14.37 -6.25 4.97
C PHE A 64 14.24 -5.25 3.82
N SER A 65 13.04 -4.70 3.61
CA SER A 65 12.79 -3.74 2.53
C SER A 65 13.64 -2.48 2.70
N LYS A 66 14.03 -1.88 1.57
CA LYS A 66 14.83 -0.63 1.57
C LYS A 66 14.10 0.51 2.29
N ALA A 67 12.78 0.60 2.13
CA ALA A 67 11.97 1.67 2.72
C ALA A 67 11.81 1.53 4.25
N ALA A 68 11.86 0.31 4.80
CA ALA A 68 11.84 0.09 6.25
C ALA A 68 12.44 -1.26 6.63
N LYS A 69 13.32 -1.25 7.62
CA LYS A 69 13.74 -2.44 8.36
C LYS A 69 12.80 -2.60 9.56
N VAL A 70 12.23 -3.78 9.72
CA VAL A 70 11.33 -4.10 10.84
C VAL A 70 11.82 -5.37 11.51
N ASP A 71 11.87 -5.37 12.83
CA ASP A 71 12.19 -6.56 13.63
C ASP A 71 11.40 -6.51 14.94
N ILE A 72 10.16 -6.96 14.89
CA ILE A 72 9.27 -7.09 16.04
C ILE A 72 9.26 -8.54 16.48
N GLN A 73 9.70 -8.78 17.72
CA GLN A 73 9.77 -10.11 18.30
C GLN A 73 8.36 -10.69 18.55
N LEU A 74 8.30 -11.98 18.83
CA LEU A 74 7.05 -12.70 19.08
C LEU A 74 6.21 -12.04 20.17
N TYR A 75 4.93 -11.82 19.87
CA TYR A 75 3.93 -11.31 20.81
C TYR A 75 2.61 -12.09 20.68
N GLY A 76 1.88 -12.14 21.76
CA GLY A 76 0.71 -12.99 21.91
C GLY A 76 -0.60 -12.35 21.52
N ARG A 77 -1.67 -13.11 21.72
CA ARG A 77 -3.04 -12.65 21.49
C ARG A 77 -3.36 -11.39 22.30
N ASP A 78 -4.15 -10.51 21.70
CA ASP A 78 -4.63 -9.25 22.30
C ASP A 78 -3.51 -8.23 22.63
N GLU A 79 -2.25 -8.55 22.28
CA GLU A 79 -1.16 -7.59 22.31
C GLU A 79 -1.08 -6.83 20.97
N THR A 80 -0.60 -5.59 21.05
CA THR A 80 -0.38 -4.75 19.88
C THR A 80 1.07 -4.27 19.86
N ARG A 81 1.67 -4.25 18.68
CA ARG A 81 2.97 -3.60 18.42
C ARG A 81 2.76 -2.46 17.44
N THR A 82 3.67 -1.52 17.45
CA THR A 82 3.61 -0.34 16.58
C THR A 82 4.97 -0.10 15.93
N HIS A 83 4.95 0.29 14.65
CA HIS A 83 6.16 0.71 13.93
C HIS A 83 5.85 1.94 13.08
N THR A 84 6.78 2.90 13.02
CA THR A 84 6.64 4.11 12.22
C THR A 84 7.32 3.95 10.88
N PHE A 85 6.60 4.23 9.80
CA PHE A 85 7.07 4.12 8.42
C PHE A 85 7.33 5.51 7.84
N SER A 86 8.59 5.94 7.79
CA SER A 86 8.96 7.32 7.45
C SER A 86 9.34 7.51 5.98
N VAL A 87 9.78 6.46 5.29
CA VAL A 87 10.34 6.55 3.94
C VAL A 87 9.31 6.05 2.92
N PRO A 88 8.92 6.87 1.91
CA PRO A 88 8.05 6.42 0.82
C PRO A 88 8.62 5.19 0.10
N GLY A 89 7.76 4.24 -0.20
CA GLY A 89 8.14 3.01 -0.89
C GLY A 89 7.31 1.82 -0.44
N SER A 90 7.66 0.65 -0.93
CA SER A 90 7.02 -0.62 -0.58
C SER A 90 7.80 -1.34 0.52
N VAL A 91 7.08 -1.87 1.50
CA VAL A 91 7.61 -2.67 2.60
C VAL A 91 6.94 -4.03 2.57
N SER A 92 7.71 -5.10 2.37
CA SER A 92 7.24 -6.48 2.49
C SER A 92 7.41 -6.94 3.93
N LEU A 93 6.34 -7.41 4.53
CA LEU A 93 6.32 -7.94 5.89
C LEU A 93 6.21 -9.46 5.86
N GLY A 94 6.86 -10.11 6.81
CA GLY A 94 6.76 -11.54 7.05
C GLY A 94 6.69 -11.86 8.54
N CYS A 95 6.33 -13.10 8.88
CA CYS A 95 6.41 -13.66 10.21
C CYS A 95 7.50 -14.72 10.26
N LYS A 96 8.34 -14.75 11.32
CA LYS A 96 9.48 -15.66 11.42
C LYS A 96 9.09 -17.14 11.63
N ILE A 97 7.86 -17.42 12.06
CA ILE A 97 7.38 -18.76 12.38
C ILE A 97 6.25 -19.26 11.47
N HIS A 98 5.76 -18.42 10.56
CA HIS A 98 4.74 -18.77 9.58
C HIS A 98 5.18 -18.25 8.20
N ASP A 99 5.92 -19.04 7.45
CA ASP A 99 6.59 -18.62 6.19
C ASP A 99 5.63 -18.09 5.12
N GLN A 100 4.40 -18.55 5.13
CA GLN A 100 3.38 -18.10 4.17
C GLN A 100 2.70 -16.78 4.56
N MET A 101 2.91 -16.32 5.81
CA MET A 101 2.30 -15.10 6.31
C MET A 101 3.03 -13.88 5.74
N ARG A 102 2.43 -13.25 4.73
CA ARG A 102 2.97 -12.09 4.05
C ARG A 102 1.99 -10.93 4.05
N GLY A 103 2.52 -9.72 4.21
CA GLY A 103 1.77 -8.48 4.12
C GLY A 103 2.62 -7.39 3.47
N TYR A 104 1.95 -6.31 3.06
CA TYR A 104 2.63 -5.21 2.38
C TYR A 104 2.14 -3.88 2.93
N ILE A 105 3.08 -2.98 3.20
CA ILE A 105 2.80 -1.58 3.47
C ILE A 105 3.32 -0.74 2.31
N ARG A 106 2.44 0.02 1.69
CA ARG A 106 2.84 1.03 0.72
C ARG A 106 2.84 2.38 1.41
N VAL A 107 4.04 2.90 1.66
CA VAL A 107 4.25 4.23 2.22
C VAL A 107 4.20 5.24 1.09
N VAL A 108 3.34 6.25 1.20
CA VAL A 108 3.10 7.23 0.13
C VAL A 108 3.37 8.67 0.61
N ASP A 109 3.74 9.50 -0.35
CA ASP A 109 3.98 10.94 -0.21
C ASP A 109 3.00 11.78 -1.05
N THR A 110 1.89 11.17 -1.47
CA THR A 110 0.78 11.82 -2.17
C THR A 110 -0.53 11.54 -1.45
N PRO A 111 -1.45 12.52 -1.35
CA PRO A 111 -2.79 12.29 -0.82
C PRO A 111 -3.72 11.55 -1.81
N TYR A 112 -3.29 11.43 -3.06
CA TYR A 112 -4.05 10.82 -4.13
C TYR A 112 -3.63 9.36 -4.33
N ALA A 113 -3.95 8.52 -3.37
CA ALA A 113 -3.65 7.10 -3.41
C ALA A 113 -4.83 6.25 -2.93
N ALA A 114 -5.07 5.15 -3.63
CA ALA A 114 -6.09 4.17 -3.27
C ALA A 114 -5.75 2.80 -3.87
N LYS A 115 -6.44 1.75 -3.43
CA LYS A 115 -6.31 0.40 -3.98
C LYS A 115 -7.44 0.07 -4.92
N THR A 116 -7.14 -0.72 -5.95
CA THR A 116 -8.17 -1.32 -6.79
C THR A 116 -8.99 -2.34 -6.01
N ASP A 117 -10.28 -2.38 -6.31
CA ASP A 117 -11.23 -3.36 -5.78
C ASP A 117 -11.08 -4.73 -6.47
N GLN A 118 -11.99 -5.66 -6.16
CA GLN A 118 -12.03 -7.00 -6.76
C GLN A 118 -12.24 -7.01 -8.29
N ASN A 119 -12.78 -5.92 -8.84
CA ASN A 119 -12.98 -5.73 -10.28
C ASN A 119 -11.79 -4.99 -10.93
N GLY A 120 -10.71 -4.75 -10.19
CA GLY A 120 -9.55 -4.00 -10.67
C GLY A 120 -9.82 -2.51 -10.86
N GLN A 121 -10.87 -1.97 -10.23
CA GLN A 121 -11.28 -0.58 -10.37
C GLN A 121 -10.90 0.25 -9.14
N VAL A 122 -10.54 1.50 -9.37
CA VAL A 122 -10.29 2.48 -8.33
C VAL A 122 -10.76 3.85 -8.78
N LYS A 123 -11.28 4.63 -7.84
CA LYS A 123 -11.62 6.04 -8.06
C LYS A 123 -10.80 6.91 -7.14
N ILE A 124 -10.08 7.87 -7.70
CA ILE A 124 -9.36 8.90 -6.96
C ILE A 124 -9.98 10.24 -7.30
N ALA A 125 -10.50 10.93 -6.28
CA ALA A 125 -11.23 12.16 -6.43
C ALA A 125 -10.39 13.40 -6.06
N GLN A 126 -10.93 14.58 -6.34
CA GLN A 126 -10.35 15.89 -5.98
C GLN A 126 -8.95 16.13 -6.57
N LEU A 127 -8.66 15.53 -7.70
CA LEU A 127 -7.42 15.76 -8.44
C LEU A 127 -7.44 17.13 -9.10
N PRO A 128 -6.37 17.93 -8.98
CA PRO A 128 -6.23 19.16 -9.76
C PRO A 128 -6.12 18.82 -11.24
N GLY A 129 -6.61 19.73 -12.10
CA GLY A 129 -6.42 19.61 -13.55
C GLY A 129 -4.97 19.77 -13.97
N GLY A 130 -4.64 19.31 -15.17
CA GLY A 130 -3.33 19.45 -15.78
C GLY A 130 -2.56 18.13 -15.85
N ALA A 131 -1.28 18.24 -16.16
CA ALA A 131 -0.40 17.08 -16.31
C ALA A 131 -0.17 16.39 -14.95
N ALA A 132 -0.18 15.07 -14.95
CA ALA A 132 0.10 14.25 -13.77
C ALA A 132 0.83 12.95 -14.17
N THR A 133 1.46 12.31 -13.19
CA THR A 133 1.98 10.95 -13.31
C THR A 133 1.11 10.01 -12.50
N VAL A 134 0.63 8.95 -13.11
CA VAL A 134 -0.01 7.82 -12.42
C VAL A 134 1.04 6.76 -12.20
N ARG A 135 1.20 6.32 -10.96
CA ARG A 135 2.10 5.24 -10.58
C ARG A 135 1.31 4.10 -9.97
N LEU A 136 1.57 2.90 -10.47
CA LEU A 136 0.95 1.67 -9.98
C LEU A 136 1.99 0.83 -9.26
N TRP A 137 1.57 0.21 -8.17
CA TRP A 137 2.35 -0.79 -7.45
C TRP A 137 1.48 -2.00 -7.08
N HIS A 138 2.03 -3.17 -7.29
CA HIS A 138 1.47 -4.43 -6.83
C HIS A 138 2.62 -5.38 -6.48
N PRO A 139 2.53 -6.21 -5.43
CA PRO A 139 3.65 -7.09 -5.01
C PRO A 139 4.10 -8.08 -6.09
N ALA A 140 3.21 -8.45 -6.99
CA ALA A 140 3.50 -9.34 -8.11
C ALA A 140 3.80 -8.60 -9.43
N LEU A 141 3.92 -7.28 -9.44
CA LEU A 141 4.16 -6.52 -10.67
C LEU A 141 5.50 -6.91 -11.32
N ARG A 142 5.44 -7.24 -12.61
CA ARG A 142 6.60 -7.70 -13.38
C ARG A 142 7.29 -6.54 -14.08
N THR A 143 7.95 -5.70 -13.30
CA THR A 143 8.78 -4.60 -13.79
C THR A 143 10.11 -4.60 -13.06
N ARG A 144 11.11 -3.91 -13.60
CA ARG A 144 12.44 -3.79 -12.99
C ARG A 144 12.39 -3.04 -11.65
N THR A 145 11.53 -2.05 -11.54
CA THR A 145 11.38 -1.19 -10.36
C THR A 145 10.31 -1.66 -9.38
N GLY A 146 9.48 -2.66 -9.77
CA GLY A 146 8.29 -3.07 -9.01
C GLY A 146 7.13 -2.07 -9.15
N GLU A 147 7.26 -1.07 -10.03
CA GLU A 147 6.26 -0.04 -10.29
C GLU A 147 6.04 0.13 -11.79
N HIS A 148 4.85 0.60 -12.17
CA HIS A 148 4.50 1.02 -13.53
C HIS A 148 4.07 2.49 -13.48
N GLU A 149 4.55 3.28 -14.40
CA GLU A 149 4.25 4.72 -14.47
C GLU A 149 3.71 5.10 -15.84
N GLU A 150 2.71 5.98 -15.84
CA GLU A 150 2.17 6.60 -17.05
C GLU A 150 1.94 8.10 -16.84
N ALA A 151 2.25 8.89 -17.86
CA ALA A 151 1.86 10.30 -17.90
C ALA A 151 0.39 10.41 -18.32
N VAL A 152 -0.36 11.27 -17.64
CA VAL A 152 -1.76 11.54 -17.92
C VAL A 152 -2.03 13.04 -17.90
N THR A 153 -3.09 13.45 -18.61
CA THR A 153 -3.62 14.81 -18.49
C THR A 153 -5.00 14.72 -17.85
N LEU A 154 -5.19 15.47 -16.77
CA LEU A 154 -6.43 15.52 -16.00
C LEU A 154 -7.22 16.75 -16.43
N ALA A 155 -8.52 16.56 -16.70
CA ALA A 155 -9.44 17.65 -16.92
C ALA A 155 -10.05 18.10 -15.60
N ALA A 156 -9.95 19.39 -15.29
CA ALA A 156 -10.50 19.93 -14.06
C ALA A 156 -12.03 19.74 -14.01
N GLY A 157 -12.53 19.21 -12.88
CA GLY A 157 -13.97 19.01 -12.67
C GLY A 157 -14.61 17.90 -13.51
N GLN A 158 -13.84 17.12 -14.26
CA GLN A 158 -14.35 16.02 -15.09
C GLN A 158 -13.75 14.68 -14.67
N ALA A 159 -14.53 13.62 -14.81
CA ALA A 159 -14.02 12.27 -14.62
C ALA A 159 -13.21 11.83 -15.84
N VAL A 160 -11.98 11.38 -15.61
CA VAL A 160 -11.11 10.78 -16.65
C VAL A 160 -10.97 9.31 -16.35
N ALA A 161 -11.51 8.46 -17.24
CA ALA A 161 -11.34 7.01 -17.12
C ALA A 161 -10.09 6.57 -17.89
N ARG A 162 -9.31 5.69 -17.28
CA ARG A 162 -8.13 5.06 -17.87
C ARG A 162 -8.13 3.57 -17.59
N SER A 163 -7.77 2.79 -18.59
CA SER A 163 -7.50 1.36 -18.46
C SER A 163 -6.00 1.14 -18.63
N ILE A 164 -5.36 0.58 -17.62
CA ILE A 164 -3.91 0.33 -17.62
C ILE A 164 -3.70 -1.18 -17.54
N THR A 165 -2.97 -1.72 -18.50
CA THR A 165 -2.63 -3.15 -18.53
C THR A 165 -1.25 -3.37 -17.92
N VAL A 166 -1.17 -4.28 -16.96
CA VAL A 166 0.09 -4.62 -16.29
C VAL A 166 0.37 -6.13 -16.38
N ALA A 167 1.65 -6.48 -16.41
CA ALA A 167 2.09 -7.87 -16.34
C ALA A 167 2.42 -8.25 -14.90
N LEU A 168 1.84 -9.35 -14.41
CA LEU A 168 2.12 -9.89 -13.09
C LEU A 168 2.98 -11.16 -13.18
N ARG A 169 3.77 -11.41 -12.14
CA ARG A 169 4.42 -12.70 -11.96
C ARG A 169 3.34 -13.75 -11.62
N PRO A 170 3.50 -15.01 -12.08
CA PRO A 170 2.61 -16.09 -11.63
C PRO A 170 2.63 -16.18 -10.10
N VAL A 171 1.46 -16.37 -9.51
CA VAL A 171 1.35 -16.74 -8.10
C VAL A 171 1.86 -18.18 -7.99
N LYS A 172 2.92 -18.37 -7.19
CA LYS A 172 3.39 -19.72 -6.84
C LYS A 172 2.55 -20.30 -5.74
#